data_e74b034980dd3d4da67d3ad8e1950c50
#
_entry.id   e74b034980dd3d4da67d3ad8e1950c50
#
_cell.length_a   1.000
_cell.length_b   1.000
_cell.length_c   1.000
_cell.angle_alpha   90.00
_cell.angle_beta   90.00
_cell.angle_gamma   90.00
#
_symmetry.space_group_name_H-M   'P 1'
#
loop_
_entity.id
_entity.type
_entity.pdbx_description
1 polymer ?
#
loop_
_entity_poly.entity_id
_entity_poly.type
_entity_poly.pdbx_seq_one_letter_code
_entity_poly.pdbx_strand_id
1 'polypeptide(L)'
;CIAASGLKTGDIDELVLVGGMTRMPAVQEMAHTLAGKEPHKGVNPDEVVALGAAIQGGVLQGDVNDVLLLDVTPLTLSIETMGGIATPMIERNTTIPVRKSQVFSTAADNQPAVDIRICQGERKMFEDNKLLGNFKLDGISPAPRGVPQIEVTFDIDANGILHVSAKDKG
;
A
#
# COMPACT_ATOMS: atom_id res chain seq x y z
N CYS A 1 -11.34 -11.22 -0.26
CA CYS A 1 -9.99 -11.69 -0.60
C CYS A 1 -10.03 -12.65 -1.79
N ILE A 2 -10.63 -13.85 -1.71
CA ILE A 2 -10.63 -14.85 -2.79
C ILE A 2 -11.15 -14.26 -4.11
N ALA A 3 -12.31 -13.57 -4.09
CA ALA A 3 -12.85 -12.93 -5.29
C ALA A 3 -11.92 -11.86 -5.90
N ALA A 4 -11.14 -11.17 -5.06
CA ALA A 4 -10.19 -10.14 -5.52
C ALA A 4 -8.86 -10.71 -6.04
N SER A 5 -8.51 -11.95 -5.67
CA SER A 5 -7.30 -12.63 -6.17
C SER A 5 -7.47 -13.22 -7.58
N GLY A 6 -8.71 -13.34 -8.06
CA GLY A 6 -9.02 -14.05 -9.30
C GLY A 6 -8.92 -15.57 -9.20
N LEU A 7 -8.60 -16.10 -8.04
CA LEU A 7 -8.52 -17.54 -7.76
C LEU A 7 -9.89 -18.11 -7.38
N LYS A 8 -10.04 -19.40 -7.60
CA LYS A 8 -11.19 -20.19 -7.11
C LYS A 8 -10.80 -20.85 -5.78
N THR A 9 -11.80 -21.23 -4.99
CA THR A 9 -11.57 -21.95 -3.72
C THR A 9 -10.79 -23.25 -3.91
N GLY A 10 -10.96 -23.91 -5.05
CA GLY A 10 -10.21 -25.13 -5.40
C GLY A 10 -8.72 -24.92 -5.64
N ASP A 11 -8.29 -23.69 -5.96
CA ASP A 11 -6.89 -23.34 -6.23
C ASP A 11 -6.12 -23.01 -4.94
N ILE A 12 -6.79 -23.02 -3.77
CA ILE A 12 -6.17 -22.81 -2.47
C ILE A 12 -5.51 -24.11 -2.04
N ASP A 13 -4.22 -24.11 -1.79
CA ASP A 13 -3.51 -25.32 -1.34
C ASP A 13 -3.75 -25.61 0.13
N GLU A 14 -3.61 -24.64 1.00
CA GLU A 14 -3.77 -24.78 2.44
C GLU A 14 -4.59 -23.64 3.07
N LEU A 15 -5.31 -23.97 4.13
CA LEU A 15 -6.02 -23.02 4.98
C LEU A 15 -5.34 -22.96 6.33
N VAL A 16 -4.66 -21.87 6.63
CA VAL A 16 -3.96 -21.65 7.90
C VAL A 16 -4.75 -20.66 8.74
N LEU A 17 -5.16 -21.08 9.95
CA LEU A 17 -5.88 -20.25 10.90
C LEU A 17 -4.92 -19.61 11.90
N VAL A 18 -5.04 -18.29 12.08
CA VAL A 18 -4.15 -17.48 12.91
C VAL A 18 -4.96 -16.63 13.89
N GLY A 19 -4.45 -16.49 15.12
CA GLY A 19 -5.09 -15.75 16.22
C GLY A 19 -6.03 -16.57 17.07
N GLY A 20 -6.14 -16.23 18.36
CA GLY A 20 -6.89 -17.00 19.38
C GLY A 20 -8.38 -17.21 19.06
N MET A 21 -9.02 -16.25 18.37
CA MET A 21 -10.42 -16.38 17.95
C MET A 21 -10.66 -17.54 16.98
N THR A 22 -9.65 -18.01 16.28
CA THR A 22 -9.77 -19.15 15.36
C THR A 22 -9.87 -20.49 16.07
N ARG A 23 -9.73 -20.52 17.40
CA ARG A 23 -10.04 -21.69 18.23
C ARG A 23 -11.55 -21.93 18.38
N MET A 24 -12.38 -20.94 18.09
CA MET A 24 -13.83 -21.04 18.16
C MET A 24 -14.33 -22.02 17.09
N PRO A 25 -15.11 -23.07 17.45
CA PRO A 25 -15.59 -24.07 16.49
C PRO A 25 -16.36 -23.47 15.32
N ALA A 26 -17.21 -22.48 15.57
CA ALA A 26 -18.00 -21.81 14.53
C ALA A 26 -17.11 -21.08 13.49
N VAL A 27 -15.97 -20.53 13.92
CA VAL A 27 -15.00 -19.89 13.01
C VAL A 27 -14.30 -20.93 12.14
N GLN A 28 -13.92 -22.06 12.74
CA GLN A 28 -13.29 -23.17 12.01
C GLN A 28 -14.24 -23.79 10.98
N GLU A 29 -15.50 -24.02 11.36
CA GLU A 29 -16.54 -24.54 10.48
C GLU A 29 -16.83 -23.58 9.31
N MET A 30 -16.93 -22.28 9.58
CA MET A 30 -17.11 -21.27 8.56
C MET A 30 -15.91 -21.23 7.59
N ALA A 31 -14.70 -21.26 8.10
CA ALA A 31 -13.48 -21.26 7.30
C ALA A 31 -13.39 -22.50 6.42
N HIS A 32 -13.68 -23.69 6.97
CA HIS A 32 -13.78 -24.94 6.23
C HIS A 32 -14.83 -24.86 5.11
N THR A 33 -16.03 -24.36 5.42
CA THR A 33 -17.12 -24.23 4.44
C THR A 33 -16.73 -23.26 3.28
N LEU A 34 -16.06 -22.15 3.59
CA LEU A 34 -15.65 -21.16 2.60
C LEU A 34 -14.50 -21.65 1.71
N ALA A 35 -13.55 -22.36 2.28
CA ALA A 35 -12.36 -22.83 1.54
C ALA A 35 -12.54 -24.23 0.93
N GLY A 36 -13.53 -25.00 1.40
CA GLY A 36 -13.75 -26.39 0.99
C GLY A 36 -12.65 -27.35 1.46
N LYS A 37 -11.84 -26.94 2.44
CA LYS A 37 -10.68 -27.69 2.96
C LYS A 37 -10.60 -27.61 4.49
N GLU A 38 -10.09 -28.68 5.09
CA GLU A 38 -9.78 -28.67 6.53
C GLU A 38 -8.65 -27.68 6.84
N PRO A 39 -8.75 -26.93 7.94
CA PRO A 39 -7.67 -26.08 8.38
C PRO A 39 -6.41 -26.89 8.73
N HIS A 40 -5.25 -26.36 8.34
CA HIS A 40 -3.96 -26.92 8.68
C HIS A 40 -3.75 -26.92 10.21
N LYS A 41 -3.41 -28.07 10.77
CA LYS A 41 -3.31 -28.28 12.24
C LYS A 41 -1.87 -28.19 12.76
N GLY A 42 -0.89 -28.01 11.89
CA GLY A 42 0.53 -28.00 12.24
C GLY A 42 1.07 -26.69 12.84
N VAL A 43 0.22 -25.67 12.95
CA VAL A 43 0.59 -24.33 13.42
C VAL A 43 -0.20 -23.97 14.68
N ASN A 44 0.47 -23.49 15.72
CA ASN A 44 -0.20 -22.93 16.88
C ASN A 44 -0.72 -21.50 16.53
N PRO A 45 -2.05 -21.29 16.49
CA PRO A 45 -2.62 -20.02 16.09
C PRO A 45 -2.30 -18.85 17.03
N ASP A 46 -1.89 -19.11 18.27
CA ASP A 46 -1.55 -18.07 19.25
C ASP A 46 -0.10 -17.61 19.12
N GLU A 47 0.79 -18.48 18.62
CA GLU A 47 2.25 -18.25 18.62
C GLU A 47 2.82 -17.97 17.23
N VAL A 48 2.11 -18.36 16.16
CA VAL A 48 2.63 -18.32 14.78
C VAL A 48 3.05 -16.94 14.32
N VAL A 49 2.36 -15.89 14.78
CA VAL A 49 2.71 -14.50 14.44
C VAL A 49 4.05 -14.11 15.06
N ALA A 50 4.27 -14.46 16.32
CA ALA A 50 5.53 -14.21 17.02
C ALA A 50 6.68 -15.01 16.38
N LEU A 51 6.44 -16.26 16.01
CA LEU A 51 7.40 -17.09 15.30
C LEU A 51 7.77 -16.50 13.93
N GLY A 52 6.77 -16.07 13.16
CA GLY A 52 6.99 -15.40 11.87
C GLY A 52 7.76 -14.10 12.01
N ALA A 53 7.50 -13.30 13.03
CA ALA A 53 8.25 -12.08 13.32
C ALA A 53 9.72 -12.39 13.68
N ALA A 54 9.97 -13.45 14.44
CA ALA A 54 11.35 -13.88 14.77
C ALA A 54 12.11 -14.34 13.53
N ILE A 55 11.47 -15.11 12.64
CA ILE A 55 12.06 -15.54 11.37
C ILE A 55 12.39 -14.32 10.50
N GLN A 56 11.45 -13.37 10.36
CA GLN A 56 11.68 -12.14 9.61
C GLN A 56 12.82 -11.31 10.19
N GLY A 57 12.95 -11.26 11.52
CA GLY A 57 14.10 -10.65 12.19
C GLY A 57 15.43 -11.30 11.77
N GLY A 58 15.48 -12.63 11.72
CA GLY A 58 16.64 -13.38 11.23
C GLY A 58 16.97 -13.12 9.76
N VAL A 59 15.94 -12.98 8.91
CA VAL A 59 16.12 -12.57 7.50
C VAL A 59 16.75 -11.18 7.39
N LEU A 60 16.27 -10.23 8.17
CA LEU A 60 16.80 -8.85 8.17
C LEU A 60 18.23 -8.76 8.70
N GLN A 61 18.63 -9.66 9.61
CA GLN A 61 19.99 -9.75 10.12
C GLN A 61 20.94 -10.55 9.19
N GLY A 62 20.38 -11.28 8.22
CA GLY A 62 21.13 -12.11 7.31
C GLY A 62 21.41 -13.53 7.81
N ASP A 63 20.82 -13.92 8.95
CA ASP A 63 20.98 -15.25 9.54
C ASP A 63 20.12 -16.30 8.83
N VAL A 64 19.01 -15.87 8.21
CA VAL A 64 18.08 -16.72 7.45
C VAL A 64 18.05 -16.24 6.00
N ASN A 65 18.44 -17.09 5.06
CA ASN A 65 18.59 -16.73 3.64
C ASN A 65 17.69 -17.55 2.70
N ASP A 66 16.99 -18.53 3.20
CA ASP A 66 16.15 -19.47 2.45
C ASP A 66 14.65 -19.09 2.46
N VAL A 67 14.30 -17.98 3.11
CA VAL A 67 12.95 -17.45 3.17
C VAL A 67 12.91 -16.07 2.52
N LEU A 68 12.06 -15.89 1.53
CA LEU A 68 11.78 -14.61 0.88
C LEU A 68 10.35 -14.19 1.19
N LEU A 69 10.20 -13.09 1.94
CA LEU A 69 8.92 -12.41 2.10
C LEU A 69 8.89 -11.19 1.17
N LEU A 70 7.95 -11.17 0.24
CA LEU A 70 7.62 -10.01 -0.56
C LEU A 70 6.32 -9.42 -0.02
N ASP A 71 6.37 -8.19 0.43
CA ASP A 71 5.20 -7.46 0.88
C ASP A 71 4.65 -6.58 -0.24
N VAL A 72 3.40 -6.17 -0.12
CA VAL A 72 2.70 -5.36 -1.11
C VAL A 72 1.94 -4.20 -0.46
N THR A 73 1.69 -3.15 -1.23
CA THR A 73 0.79 -2.08 -0.80
C THR A 73 -0.65 -2.59 -0.68
N PRO A 74 -1.32 -2.43 0.47
CA PRO A 74 -2.68 -2.96 0.66
C PRO A 74 -3.74 -2.15 -0.10
N LEU A 75 -3.52 -0.84 -0.28
CA LEU A 75 -4.40 0.11 -0.93
C LEU A 75 -3.62 1.08 -1.81
N THR A 76 -4.28 1.59 -2.85
CA THR A 76 -3.71 2.58 -3.76
C THR A 76 -3.36 3.87 -3.02
N LEU A 77 -2.16 4.39 -3.29
CA LEU A 77 -1.68 5.69 -2.84
C LEU A 77 -1.82 6.69 -3.96
N SER A 78 -2.46 7.81 -3.68
CA SER A 78 -2.83 8.80 -4.68
C SER A 78 -2.51 10.22 -4.23
N ILE A 79 -2.35 11.10 -5.20
CA ILE A 79 -2.24 12.55 -5.01
C ILE A 79 -3.53 13.22 -5.45
N GLU A 80 -3.94 14.28 -4.76
CA GLU A 80 -5.04 15.13 -5.23
C GLU A 80 -4.63 15.92 -6.46
N THR A 81 -5.45 15.86 -7.50
CA THR A 81 -5.30 16.66 -8.70
C THR A 81 -6.53 17.54 -8.94
N MET A 82 -6.48 18.37 -9.99
CA MET A 82 -7.53 19.32 -10.35
C MET A 82 -8.91 18.64 -10.37
N GLY A 83 -9.90 19.29 -9.73
CA GLY A 83 -11.26 18.75 -9.61
C GLY A 83 -11.46 17.80 -8.41
N GLY A 84 -10.51 17.73 -7.48
CA GLY A 84 -10.60 16.86 -6.28
C GLY A 84 -10.48 15.36 -6.62
N ILE A 85 -9.78 15.03 -7.69
CA ILE A 85 -9.60 13.65 -8.15
C ILE A 85 -8.39 13.03 -7.47
N ALA A 86 -8.54 11.79 -7.00
CA ALA A 86 -7.43 10.97 -6.54
C ALA A 86 -6.70 10.36 -7.74
N THR A 87 -5.53 10.89 -8.07
CA THR A 87 -4.69 10.37 -9.17
C THR A 87 -3.70 9.35 -8.61
N PRO A 88 -3.76 8.09 -9.04
CA PRO A 88 -2.91 7.02 -8.53
C PRO A 88 -1.43 7.28 -8.80
N MET A 89 -0.60 7.07 -7.78
CA MET A 89 0.87 7.08 -7.85
C MET A 89 1.43 5.68 -7.69
N ILE A 90 0.96 4.95 -6.67
CA ILE A 90 1.31 3.55 -6.44
C ILE A 90 0.02 2.77 -6.26
N GLU A 91 -0.26 1.86 -7.15
CA GLU A 91 -1.48 1.05 -7.11
C GLU A 91 -1.40 -0.01 -6.00
N ARG A 92 -2.56 -0.42 -5.48
CA ARG A 92 -2.66 -1.55 -4.55
C ARG A 92 -2.00 -2.80 -5.13
N ASN A 93 -1.53 -3.69 -4.27
CA ASN A 93 -0.82 -4.92 -4.61
C ASN A 93 0.51 -4.70 -5.37
N THR A 94 1.07 -3.50 -5.32
CA THR A 94 2.43 -3.25 -5.81
C THR A 94 3.44 -3.77 -4.79
N THR A 95 4.37 -4.60 -5.23
CA THR A 95 5.45 -5.14 -4.38
C THR A 95 6.34 -4.01 -3.86
N ILE A 96 6.69 -4.05 -2.60
CA ILE A 96 7.62 -3.12 -1.95
C ILE A 96 8.99 -3.79 -1.70
N PRO A 97 10.09 -3.02 -1.69
CA PRO A 97 10.16 -1.55 -1.83
C PRO A 97 9.83 -1.08 -3.25
N VAL A 98 9.26 0.12 -3.37
CA VAL A 98 8.89 0.69 -4.67
C VAL A 98 9.03 2.21 -4.67
N ARG A 99 9.53 2.76 -5.78
CA ARG A 99 9.62 4.20 -6.02
C ARG A 99 8.94 4.57 -7.32
N LYS A 100 8.05 5.57 -7.28
CA LYS A 100 7.33 6.11 -8.43
C LYS A 100 7.40 7.62 -8.43
N SER A 101 7.68 8.20 -9.57
CA SER A 101 7.70 9.65 -9.77
C SER A 101 6.79 10.02 -10.93
N GLN A 102 6.08 11.14 -10.78
CA GLN A 102 5.25 11.71 -11.84
C GLN A 102 5.38 13.22 -11.83
N VAL A 103 5.33 13.82 -13.01
CA VAL A 103 5.40 15.27 -13.17
C VAL A 103 3.98 15.82 -13.24
N PHE A 104 3.73 16.83 -12.42
CA PHE A 104 2.52 17.62 -12.38
C PHE A 104 2.84 19.07 -12.75
N SER A 105 1.82 19.91 -12.86
CA SER A 105 1.99 21.31 -13.15
C SER A 105 1.03 22.18 -12.33
N THR A 106 1.19 23.50 -12.42
CA THR A 106 0.32 24.48 -11.76
C THR A 106 -1.05 24.58 -12.44
N ALA A 107 -2.08 24.84 -11.64
CA ALA A 107 -3.46 25.00 -12.09
C ALA A 107 -3.82 26.45 -12.47
N ALA A 108 -3.05 27.43 -11.99
CA ALA A 108 -3.24 28.84 -12.24
C ALA A 108 -1.96 29.52 -12.74
N ASP A 109 -2.13 30.65 -13.44
CA ASP A 109 -1.00 31.46 -13.90
C ASP A 109 -0.29 32.11 -12.71
N ASN A 110 1.04 32.16 -12.78
CA ASN A 110 1.92 32.73 -11.76
C ASN A 110 1.68 32.16 -10.34
N GLN A 111 1.30 30.88 -10.25
CA GLN A 111 1.06 30.21 -8.97
C GLN A 111 2.41 29.98 -8.25
N PRO A 112 2.66 30.62 -7.09
CA PRO A 112 3.97 30.58 -6.43
C PRO A 112 4.22 29.31 -5.62
N ALA A 113 3.16 28.51 -5.40
CA ALA A 113 3.21 27.32 -4.61
C ALA A 113 2.13 26.31 -4.98
N VAL A 114 2.34 25.04 -4.67
CA VAL A 114 1.36 23.96 -4.81
C VAL A 114 1.22 23.21 -3.50
N ASP A 115 -0.02 22.89 -3.15
CA ASP A 115 -0.34 22.01 -2.03
C ASP A 115 -0.39 20.57 -2.55
N ILE A 116 0.42 19.71 -1.96
CA ILE A 116 0.50 18.30 -2.28
C ILE A 116 -0.24 17.54 -1.19
N ARG A 117 -1.41 17.03 -1.53
CA ARG A 117 -2.26 16.25 -0.63
C ARG A 117 -2.24 14.79 -1.05
N ILE A 118 -2.04 13.91 -0.08
CA ILE A 118 -1.82 12.48 -0.30
C ILE A 118 -2.93 11.71 0.39
N CYS A 119 -3.54 10.78 -0.32
CA CYS A 119 -4.55 9.90 0.24
C CYS A 119 -4.28 8.42 -0.08
N GLN A 120 -4.98 7.57 0.66
CA GLN A 120 -4.98 6.12 0.49
C GLN A 120 -6.40 5.61 0.33
N GLY A 121 -6.65 4.83 -0.70
CA GLY A 121 -7.93 4.20 -0.98
C GLY A 121 -8.20 4.02 -2.47
N GLU A 122 -9.37 3.42 -2.75
CA GLU A 122 -9.78 3.03 -4.12
C GLU A 122 -10.90 3.93 -4.69
N ARG A 123 -11.25 5.01 -3.98
CA ARG A 123 -12.31 5.91 -4.43
C ARG A 123 -11.76 6.94 -5.40
N LYS A 124 -12.57 7.29 -6.41
CA LYS A 124 -12.19 8.23 -7.47
C LYS A 124 -11.99 9.67 -6.95
N MET A 125 -12.84 10.08 -6.01
CA MET A 125 -12.74 11.40 -5.40
C MET A 125 -11.77 11.36 -4.23
N PHE A 126 -10.94 12.41 -4.11
CA PHE A 126 -9.92 12.49 -3.07
C PHE A 126 -10.52 12.46 -1.66
N GLU A 127 -11.59 13.22 -1.42
CA GLU A 127 -12.23 13.36 -0.11
C GLU A 127 -12.92 12.06 0.37
N ASP A 128 -13.20 11.12 -0.53
CA ASP A 128 -13.77 9.81 -0.20
C ASP A 128 -12.71 8.80 0.27
N ASN A 129 -11.44 9.16 0.21
CA ASN A 129 -10.31 8.34 0.61
C ASN A 129 -9.72 8.83 1.94
N LYS A 130 -8.88 8.02 2.54
CA LYS A 130 -8.19 8.39 3.78
C LYS A 130 -7.06 9.36 3.49
N LEU A 131 -7.15 10.58 4.00
CA LEU A 131 -6.04 11.53 4.00
C LEU A 131 -4.87 10.96 4.82
N LEU A 132 -3.68 10.90 4.21
CA LEU A 132 -2.43 10.52 4.87
C LEU A 132 -1.61 11.72 5.31
N GLY A 133 -1.60 12.77 4.51
CA GLY A 133 -0.83 13.96 4.82
C GLY A 133 -0.92 15.01 3.71
N ASN A 134 -0.40 16.19 4.02
CA ASN A 134 -0.27 17.28 3.07
C ASN A 134 1.00 18.07 3.37
N PHE A 135 1.61 18.61 2.33
CA PHE A 135 2.70 19.58 2.45
C PHE A 135 2.66 20.53 1.26
N LYS A 136 3.37 21.63 1.40
CA LYS A 136 3.40 22.69 0.42
C LYS A 136 4.78 22.79 -0.23
N LEU A 137 4.82 22.87 -1.55
CA LEU A 137 6.01 23.24 -2.29
C LEU A 137 5.90 24.73 -2.65
N ASP A 138 6.77 25.53 -2.07
CA ASP A 138 6.89 26.97 -2.30
C ASP A 138 8.04 27.30 -3.27
N GLY A 139 8.06 28.54 -3.72
CA GLY A 139 9.19 29.07 -4.51
C GLY A 139 9.14 28.70 -6.00
N ILE A 140 7.95 28.36 -6.52
CA ILE A 140 7.77 28.11 -7.95
C ILE A 140 7.90 29.43 -8.70
N SER A 141 8.76 29.45 -9.73
CA SER A 141 8.94 30.61 -10.57
C SER A 141 7.66 31.03 -11.30
N PRO A 142 7.35 32.34 -11.39
CA PRO A 142 6.16 32.81 -12.11
C PRO A 142 6.17 32.34 -13.56
N ALA A 143 5.13 31.61 -13.95
CA ALA A 143 4.94 31.10 -15.31
C ALA A 143 3.43 30.89 -15.59
N PRO A 144 3.03 30.80 -16.86
CA PRO A 144 1.69 30.40 -17.21
C PRO A 144 1.34 29.01 -16.63
N ARG A 145 0.05 28.78 -16.31
CA ARG A 145 -0.43 27.47 -15.87
C ARG A 145 -0.01 26.39 -16.85
N GLY A 146 0.36 25.24 -16.33
CA GLY A 146 0.78 24.08 -17.12
C GLY A 146 2.24 24.10 -17.57
N VAL A 147 2.98 25.21 -17.35
CA VAL A 147 4.41 25.31 -17.72
C VAL A 147 5.34 24.77 -16.64
N PRO A 148 5.17 25.09 -15.33
CA PRO A 148 6.03 24.56 -14.28
C PRO A 148 5.99 23.03 -14.24
N GLN A 149 7.14 22.40 -14.01
CA GLN A 149 7.28 20.95 -13.93
C GLN A 149 7.57 20.52 -12.50
N ILE A 150 6.55 20.07 -11.80
CA ILE A 150 6.63 19.64 -10.41
C ILE A 150 6.69 18.13 -10.37
N GLU A 151 7.88 17.58 -10.14
CA GLU A 151 8.05 16.16 -9.95
C GLU A 151 7.70 15.79 -8.53
N VAL A 152 6.69 14.93 -8.36
CA VAL A 152 6.33 14.32 -7.09
C VAL A 152 6.78 12.88 -7.10
N THR A 153 7.51 12.49 -6.05
CA THR A 153 8.04 11.13 -5.88
C THR A 153 7.45 10.49 -4.64
N PHE A 154 6.91 9.31 -4.82
CA PHE A 154 6.49 8.39 -3.75
C PHE A 154 7.52 7.28 -3.65
N ASP A 155 8.04 7.07 -2.45
CA ASP A 155 9.08 6.08 -2.15
C ASP A 155 8.65 5.27 -0.93
N ILE A 156 8.37 3.98 -1.11
CA ILE A 156 8.04 3.06 -0.03
C ILE A 156 9.24 2.15 0.18
N ASP A 157 9.78 2.19 1.38
CA ASP A 157 10.91 1.34 1.76
C ASP A 157 10.48 -0.12 2.05
N ALA A 158 11.45 -0.97 2.33
CA ALA A 158 11.23 -2.38 2.65
C ALA A 158 10.41 -2.61 3.95
N ASN A 159 10.32 -1.59 4.81
CA ASN A 159 9.53 -1.62 6.04
C ASN A 159 8.09 -1.11 5.82
N GLY A 160 7.74 -0.71 4.60
CA GLY A 160 6.43 -0.16 4.28
C GLY A 160 6.26 1.31 4.64
N ILE A 161 7.35 2.03 4.94
CA ILE A 161 7.29 3.45 5.28
C ILE A 161 7.25 4.27 3.99
N LEU A 162 6.22 5.10 3.85
CA LEU A 162 6.05 5.99 2.73
C LEU A 162 6.77 7.33 2.96
N HIS A 163 7.67 7.66 2.05
CA HIS A 163 8.27 8.98 1.92
C HIS A 163 7.74 9.67 0.66
N VAL A 164 7.29 10.90 0.79
CA VAL A 164 6.84 11.70 -0.35
C VAL A 164 7.66 12.96 -0.44
N SER A 165 8.14 13.26 -1.63
CA SER A 165 8.90 14.47 -1.93
C SER A 165 8.41 15.14 -3.20
N ALA A 166 8.58 16.45 -3.28
CA ALA A 166 8.28 17.22 -4.48
C ALA A 166 9.44 18.15 -4.83
N LYS A 167 9.68 18.32 -6.11
CA LYS A 167 10.73 19.18 -6.63
C LYS A 167 10.25 19.89 -7.88
N ASP A 168 10.49 21.21 -7.96
CA ASP A 168 10.38 21.96 -9.19
C ASP A 168 11.61 21.65 -10.08
N LYS A 169 11.35 21.28 -11.33
CA LYS A 169 12.35 21.00 -12.38
C LYS A 169 12.53 22.12 -13.38
N GLY A 170 11.74 23.21 -13.23
CA GLY A 170 11.81 24.38 -14.11
C GLY A 170 12.95 25.31 -13.83
#